data_4701f6bdea9a6bdbc6616024aa318f2e
#
_entry.id   4701f6bdea9a6bdbc6616024aa318f2e
#
_cell.length_a   1.000
_cell.length_b   1.000
_cell.length_c   1.000
_cell.angle_alpha   90.00
_cell.angle_beta   90.00
_cell.angle_gamma   90.00
#
_symmetry.space_group_name_H-M   'P 1'
#
loop_
_entity.id
_entity.type
_entity.pdbx_description
1 polymer ?
#
loop_
_entity_poly.entity_id
_entity_poly.type
_entity_poly.pdbx_seq_one_letter_code
_entity_poly.pdbx_strand_id
1 'polypeptide(L)'
;MKIKSLDMKKRSVFLTIVCLTVMSVADVKAQEASLDTLLSHIRELSSSKYEGRLAGTEAYMDAADYVISALERYGVQPYKGEWAQYFETECNEIENCTFNSYLGNNKDASQVYVLGRDFCCSGMTGRGYADASVVFCGYGIDNGAFDEYANVDAKGKVVMVLSGVPSFLPSGVTSKYQQLRDKARVARKHGACALVVINMAANCSPYEVQGAVYSGELPHLATFPVIQPTRDCGDRLLQNEVMTLEEAVQKINESHNPQSFHLKKKFEIEVNAKYHPAALTANVIGIYPGSDPKMNGEYVVVGANLDHVGMQGTTCLFPGADDNASGVAALLETARMLQYSEDQPSRSIVFVLFSAGEQQRLGSQIFVSNFTPLKRIEAFVNVASVGCGDSIAVMGNKRYPHLWSVAKRVDTVYCSNDVAVGMKTMPKGDAVAFDHVDIPSITITNFKGARYNHVPSDIVENIDRRFIVKATQLLFETVLDLSFGEYQGRSNASKRIKFE
;
A
#
# COMPACT_ATOMS: atom_id res chain seq x y z
N MET A 1 -11.09 -12.68 76.56
CA MET A 1 -10.20 -11.89 75.77
C MET A 1 -9.52 -12.77 74.72
N LYS A 2 -10.27 -13.41 73.80
CA LYS A 2 -9.73 -14.29 72.72
C LYS A 2 -10.55 -14.32 71.43
N ILE A 3 -11.21 -13.19 71.05
CA ILE A 3 -12.05 -13.12 69.82
C ILE A 3 -11.59 -12.05 68.81
N LYS A 4 -10.54 -11.28 69.12
CA LYS A 4 -10.08 -10.18 68.19
C LYS A 4 -8.91 -10.53 67.24
N SER A 5 -8.31 -11.74 67.32
CA SER A 5 -7.13 -12.07 66.49
C SER A 5 -7.46 -12.90 65.20
N LEU A 6 -8.70 -13.42 65.10
CA LEU A 6 -9.08 -14.22 63.90
C LEU A 6 -9.61 -13.38 62.73
N ASP A 7 -10.11 -12.18 63.04
CA ASP A 7 -10.69 -11.30 62.00
C ASP A 7 -9.65 -10.48 61.18
N MET A 8 -8.50 -10.21 61.79
CA MET A 8 -7.44 -9.48 61.10
C MET A 8 -6.66 -10.36 60.08
N LYS A 9 -6.49 -11.65 60.36
CA LYS A 9 -5.84 -12.58 59.42
C LYS A 9 -6.72 -12.89 58.21
N LYS A 10 -8.04 -12.98 58.38
CA LYS A 10 -8.95 -13.20 57.25
C LYS A 10 -9.10 -11.97 56.36
N ARG A 11 -9.05 -10.73 56.89
CA ARG A 11 -9.06 -9.50 56.11
C ARG A 11 -7.75 -9.27 55.33
N SER A 12 -6.60 -9.66 55.92
CA SER A 12 -5.31 -9.57 55.25
C SER A 12 -5.18 -10.57 54.06
N VAL A 13 -5.64 -11.80 54.24
CA VAL A 13 -5.64 -12.84 53.20
C VAL A 13 -6.64 -12.48 52.06
N PHE A 14 -7.81 -11.89 52.41
CA PHE A 14 -8.78 -11.48 51.42
C PHE A 14 -8.29 -10.23 50.61
N LEU A 15 -7.59 -9.31 51.25
CA LEU A 15 -6.99 -8.14 50.60
C LEU A 15 -5.82 -8.56 49.70
N THR A 16 -5.00 -9.55 50.11
CA THR A 16 -3.88 -10.05 49.30
C THR A 16 -4.37 -10.87 48.11
N ILE A 17 -5.44 -11.65 48.25
CA ILE A 17 -6.05 -12.39 47.14
C ILE A 17 -6.73 -11.41 46.14
N VAL A 18 -7.41 -10.37 46.61
CA VAL A 18 -8.01 -9.34 45.74
C VAL A 18 -6.96 -8.52 45.06
N CYS A 19 -5.85 -8.17 45.70
CA CYS A 19 -4.72 -7.51 45.03
C CYS A 19 -4.03 -8.42 44.00
N LEU A 20 -3.82 -9.71 44.29
CA LEU A 20 -3.24 -10.66 43.33
C LEU A 20 -4.16 -10.95 42.15
N THR A 21 -5.47 -11.04 42.35
CA THR A 21 -6.42 -11.22 41.25
C THR A 21 -6.63 -9.98 40.43
N VAL A 22 -6.53 -8.78 41.03
CA VAL A 22 -6.60 -7.50 40.26
C VAL A 22 -5.31 -7.27 39.44
N MET A 23 -4.13 -7.63 39.98
CA MET A 23 -2.88 -7.56 39.20
C MET A 23 -2.90 -8.54 38.01
N SER A 24 -3.32 -9.80 38.20
CA SER A 24 -3.36 -10.77 37.12
C SER A 24 -4.38 -10.42 36.00
N VAL A 25 -5.47 -9.76 36.35
CA VAL A 25 -6.47 -9.30 35.35
C VAL A 25 -5.99 -8.02 34.60
N ALA A 26 -5.17 -7.21 35.27
CA ALA A 26 -4.56 -6.03 34.58
C ALA A 26 -3.42 -6.46 33.64
N ASP A 27 -2.61 -7.45 34.04
CA ASP A 27 -1.48 -7.94 33.25
C ASP A 27 -1.95 -8.73 32.01
N VAL A 28 -3.02 -9.54 32.12
CA VAL A 28 -3.61 -10.23 30.96
C VAL A 28 -4.16 -9.25 29.92
N LYS A 29 -4.66 -8.06 30.33
CA LYS A 29 -5.12 -7.02 29.39
C LYS A 29 -3.98 -6.26 28.72
N ALA A 30 -2.80 -6.22 29.30
CA ALA A 30 -1.66 -5.47 28.74
C ALA A 30 -0.99 -6.21 27.58
N GLN A 31 -1.13 -7.53 27.48
CA GLN A 31 -0.58 -8.38 26.41
C GLN A 31 -1.53 -8.56 25.22
N GLU A 32 -2.78 -8.14 25.31
CA GLU A 32 -3.73 -8.19 24.18
C GLU A 32 -3.69 -6.91 23.35
N ALA A 33 -3.83 -7.08 22.03
CA ALA A 33 -3.94 -5.94 21.10
C ALA A 33 -5.21 -5.14 21.37
N SER A 34 -5.06 -3.84 21.61
CA SER A 34 -6.16 -2.94 21.95
C SER A 34 -6.85 -2.42 20.69
N LEU A 35 -8.10 -2.81 20.50
CA LEU A 35 -8.92 -2.31 19.39
C LEU A 35 -9.04 -0.78 19.40
N ASP A 36 -9.21 -0.18 20.58
CA ASP A 36 -9.37 1.29 20.68
C ASP A 36 -8.10 2.02 20.27
N THR A 37 -6.92 1.51 20.65
CA THR A 37 -5.63 2.07 20.26
C THR A 37 -5.44 1.92 18.74
N LEU A 38 -5.70 0.74 18.18
CA LEU A 38 -5.61 0.48 16.74
C LEU A 38 -6.49 1.43 15.93
N LEU A 39 -7.79 1.53 16.28
CA LEU A 39 -8.72 2.42 15.59
C LEU A 39 -8.37 3.91 15.79
N SER A 40 -7.77 4.29 16.91
CA SER A 40 -7.28 5.65 17.14
C SER A 40 -6.16 6.01 16.17
N HIS A 41 -5.16 5.14 16.02
CA HIS A 41 -4.07 5.35 15.07
C HIS A 41 -4.54 5.35 13.61
N ILE A 42 -5.43 4.41 13.24
CA ILE A 42 -5.99 4.37 11.87
C ILE A 42 -6.77 5.65 11.57
N ARG A 43 -7.66 6.08 12.49
CA ARG A 43 -8.47 7.30 12.31
C ARG A 43 -7.61 8.54 12.17
N GLU A 44 -6.56 8.67 12.98
CA GLU A 44 -5.63 9.79 12.89
C GLU A 44 -4.93 9.77 11.54
N LEU A 45 -4.25 8.67 11.17
CA LEU A 45 -3.45 8.56 9.95
C LEU A 45 -4.29 8.64 8.67
N SER A 46 -5.54 8.20 8.68
CA SER A 46 -6.44 8.29 7.51
C SER A 46 -7.27 9.58 7.49
N SER A 47 -7.02 10.51 8.42
CA SER A 47 -7.71 11.81 8.45
C SER A 47 -7.28 12.73 7.31
N SER A 48 -8.10 13.73 7.01
CA SER A 48 -7.78 14.76 6.00
C SER A 48 -6.56 15.62 6.35
N LYS A 49 -6.14 15.62 7.62
CA LYS A 49 -4.95 16.34 8.10
C LYS A 49 -3.68 15.94 7.34
N TYR A 50 -3.56 14.68 6.98
CA TYR A 50 -2.38 14.15 6.33
C TYR A 50 -2.54 14.00 4.81
N GLU A 51 -3.62 14.52 4.24
CA GLU A 51 -3.86 14.62 2.79
C GLU A 51 -3.57 13.33 2.02
N GLY A 52 -3.83 12.14 2.64
CA GLY A 52 -3.55 10.83 2.07
C GLY A 52 -2.06 10.48 2.00
N ARG A 53 -1.21 11.13 2.77
CA ARG A 53 0.19 10.75 3.05
C ARG A 53 1.05 10.51 1.80
N LEU A 54 0.90 11.35 0.77
CA LEU A 54 1.71 11.23 -0.45
C LEU A 54 3.20 11.47 -0.13
N ALA A 55 4.06 10.51 -0.46
CA ALA A 55 5.50 10.64 -0.24
C ALA A 55 6.07 11.86 -0.98
N GLY A 56 6.90 12.65 -0.30
CA GLY A 56 7.48 13.89 -0.82
C GLY A 56 6.66 15.14 -0.55
N THR A 57 5.55 15.04 0.20
CA THR A 57 4.75 16.21 0.66
C THR A 57 5.02 16.53 2.13
N GLU A 58 4.66 17.75 2.54
CA GLU A 58 4.71 18.17 3.95
C GLU A 58 3.74 17.34 4.79
N ALA A 59 2.54 17.05 4.28
CA ALA A 59 1.54 16.21 4.93
C ALA A 59 2.04 14.78 5.26
N TYR A 60 2.90 14.21 4.39
CA TYR A 60 3.58 12.96 4.71
C TYR A 60 4.55 13.13 5.89
N MET A 61 5.33 14.21 5.92
CA MET A 61 6.28 14.46 7.02
C MET A 61 5.54 14.67 8.36
N ASP A 62 4.39 15.33 8.36
CA ASP A 62 3.53 15.45 9.54
C ASP A 62 3.03 14.08 10.04
N ALA A 63 2.72 13.16 9.12
CA ALA A 63 2.37 11.79 9.49
C ALA A 63 3.57 11.01 10.06
N ALA A 64 4.77 11.26 9.55
CA ALA A 64 6.02 10.70 10.09
C ALA A 64 6.29 11.20 11.51
N ASP A 65 6.11 12.49 11.78
CA ASP A 65 6.26 13.09 13.12
C ASP A 65 5.23 12.51 14.11
N TYR A 66 4.00 12.28 13.68
CA TYR A 66 3.01 11.59 14.51
C TYR A 66 3.46 10.20 14.91
N VAL A 67 3.98 9.41 13.96
CA VAL A 67 4.46 8.05 14.22
C VAL A 67 5.69 8.04 15.12
N ILE A 68 6.65 8.95 14.93
CA ILE A 68 7.80 9.14 15.82
C ILE A 68 7.32 9.38 17.25
N SER A 69 6.41 10.33 17.45
CA SER A 69 5.86 10.64 18.77
C SER A 69 5.15 9.46 19.43
N ALA A 70 4.50 8.59 18.64
CA ALA A 70 3.88 7.38 19.14
C ALA A 70 4.92 6.33 19.55
N LEU A 71 5.94 6.10 18.73
CA LEU A 71 7.04 5.17 19.02
C LEU A 71 7.84 5.58 20.27
N GLU A 72 8.16 6.87 20.43
CA GLU A 72 8.79 7.41 21.64
C GLU A 72 7.97 7.13 22.90
N ARG A 73 6.65 7.36 22.83
CA ARG A 73 5.72 7.07 23.93
C ARG A 73 5.73 5.60 24.33
N TYR A 74 5.96 4.71 23.38
CA TYR A 74 6.03 3.27 23.57
C TYR A 74 7.43 2.74 23.87
N GLY A 75 8.39 3.64 24.22
CA GLY A 75 9.72 3.27 24.66
C GLY A 75 10.70 2.89 23.56
N VAL A 76 10.32 3.06 22.29
CA VAL A 76 11.23 2.90 21.16
C VAL A 76 12.16 4.11 21.10
N GLN A 77 13.41 3.88 20.75
CA GLN A 77 14.47 4.91 20.67
C GLN A 77 14.84 5.17 19.21
N PRO A 78 15.38 6.36 18.88
CA PRO A 78 15.89 6.61 17.54
C PRO A 78 17.05 5.67 17.21
N TYR A 79 17.06 5.12 15.99
CA TYR A 79 18.15 4.25 15.57
C TYR A 79 19.45 5.05 15.36
N LYS A 80 20.50 4.73 16.11
CA LYS A 80 21.77 5.48 16.12
C LYS A 80 21.63 6.98 16.42
N GLY A 81 20.61 7.38 17.15
CA GLY A 81 20.35 8.77 17.52
C GLY A 81 19.51 9.56 16.52
N GLU A 82 19.10 8.94 15.41
CA GLU A 82 18.31 9.59 14.35
C GLU A 82 17.03 8.80 14.07
N TRP A 83 15.89 9.51 13.96
CA TRP A 83 14.60 8.91 13.58
C TRP A 83 14.44 8.79 12.07
N ALA A 84 14.94 9.76 11.31
CA ALA A 84 14.67 9.92 9.90
C ALA A 84 15.86 9.48 9.02
N GLN A 85 15.58 8.65 8.04
CA GLN A 85 16.48 8.35 6.94
C GLN A 85 15.96 9.08 5.69
N TYR A 86 16.50 10.26 5.42
CA TYR A 86 16.08 11.11 4.31
C TYR A 86 16.55 10.59 2.96
N PHE A 87 15.71 10.78 1.94
CA PHE A 87 16.03 10.53 0.53
C PHE A 87 15.07 11.31 -0.40
N GLU A 88 15.40 11.35 -1.66
CA GLU A 88 14.59 12.02 -2.68
C GLU A 88 13.72 11.03 -3.44
N THR A 89 12.52 11.48 -3.82
CA THR A 89 11.58 10.74 -4.64
C THR A 89 10.85 11.67 -5.61
N GLU A 90 10.33 11.14 -6.72
CA GLU A 90 9.39 11.90 -7.54
C GLU A 90 8.07 12.10 -6.77
N CYS A 91 7.49 13.28 -6.87
CA CYS A 91 6.17 13.59 -6.31
C CYS A 91 5.37 14.41 -7.33
N ASN A 92 4.09 14.09 -7.49
CA ASN A 92 3.18 14.83 -8.38
C ASN A 92 1.89 15.17 -7.63
N GLU A 93 1.79 16.43 -7.21
CA GLU A 93 0.63 16.94 -6.50
C GLU A 93 -0.43 17.41 -7.51
N ILE A 94 -1.63 16.85 -7.45
CA ILE A 94 -2.75 17.19 -8.35
C ILE A 94 -3.64 18.21 -7.65
N GLU A 95 -3.47 19.49 -7.99
CA GLU A 95 -4.18 20.60 -7.37
C GLU A 95 -5.63 20.73 -7.82
N ASN A 96 -5.93 20.38 -9.06
CA ASN A 96 -7.27 20.39 -9.62
C ASN A 96 -7.36 19.49 -10.87
N CYS A 97 -8.53 18.90 -11.07
CA CYS A 97 -8.85 18.17 -12.28
C CYS A 97 -10.33 18.30 -12.62
N THR A 98 -10.65 18.67 -13.85
CA THR A 98 -12.01 18.70 -14.37
C THR A 98 -12.14 17.85 -15.63
N PHE A 99 -13.29 17.23 -15.80
CA PHE A 99 -13.61 16.42 -16.96
C PHE A 99 -15.07 16.59 -17.36
N ASN A 100 -15.28 16.99 -18.61
CA ASN A 100 -16.59 17.17 -19.23
C ASN A 100 -16.65 16.49 -20.59
N SER A 101 -17.84 16.10 -21.03
CA SER A 101 -18.10 15.70 -22.42
C SER A 101 -19.30 16.41 -23.00
N TYR A 102 -19.30 16.67 -24.30
CA TYR A 102 -20.40 17.32 -25.00
C TYR A 102 -20.46 16.89 -26.47
N LEU A 103 -21.63 17.10 -27.12
CA LEU A 103 -21.84 16.77 -28.53
C LEU A 103 -21.60 17.98 -29.44
N GLY A 104 -20.84 17.80 -30.51
CA GLY A 104 -20.54 18.84 -31.48
C GLY A 104 -19.83 20.04 -30.86
N ASN A 105 -20.48 21.21 -30.83
CA ASN A 105 -19.98 22.44 -30.21
C ASN A 105 -20.94 22.95 -29.12
N ASN A 106 -21.90 22.15 -28.68
CA ASN A 106 -22.88 22.54 -27.68
C ASN A 106 -22.37 22.31 -26.26
N LYS A 107 -21.59 23.28 -25.73
CA LYS A 107 -21.06 23.24 -24.37
C LYS A 107 -22.13 23.44 -23.29
N ASP A 108 -23.25 24.09 -23.59
CA ASP A 108 -24.33 24.32 -22.64
C ASP A 108 -25.01 23.02 -22.20
N ALA A 109 -24.92 21.98 -23.01
CA ALA A 109 -25.39 20.63 -22.70
C ALA A 109 -24.24 19.67 -22.31
N SER A 110 -23.19 20.18 -21.68
CA SER A 110 -22.07 19.36 -21.22
C SER A 110 -22.47 18.42 -20.11
N GLN A 111 -22.06 17.16 -20.21
CA GLN A 111 -22.06 16.21 -19.11
C GLN A 111 -20.81 16.42 -18.27
N VAL A 112 -21.00 16.81 -17.02
CA VAL A 112 -19.92 16.97 -16.02
C VAL A 112 -19.68 15.65 -15.30
N TYR A 113 -18.43 15.26 -15.15
CA TYR A 113 -18.00 14.09 -14.39
C TYR A 113 -17.35 14.52 -13.07
N VAL A 114 -17.58 13.76 -12.01
CA VAL A 114 -17.14 14.10 -10.65
C VAL A 114 -15.86 13.36 -10.31
N LEU A 115 -14.83 14.13 -9.97
CA LEU A 115 -13.54 13.62 -9.47
C LEU A 115 -13.74 12.75 -8.21
N GLY A 116 -13.10 11.60 -8.17
CA GLY A 116 -13.22 10.62 -7.07
C GLY A 116 -14.42 9.68 -7.20
N ARG A 117 -15.44 10.02 -7.96
CA ARG A 117 -16.63 9.18 -8.21
C ARG A 117 -16.64 8.60 -9.62
N ASP A 118 -16.55 9.46 -10.61
CA ASP A 118 -16.64 9.06 -12.03
C ASP A 118 -15.26 8.82 -12.63
N PHE A 119 -14.25 9.52 -12.17
CA PHE A 119 -12.86 9.42 -12.62
C PHE A 119 -11.88 9.88 -11.55
N CYS A 120 -10.59 9.53 -11.74
CA CYS A 120 -9.44 10.11 -11.05
C CYS A 120 -8.36 10.50 -12.07
N CYS A 121 -7.44 11.37 -11.70
CA CYS A 121 -6.21 11.55 -12.46
C CYS A 121 -5.26 10.37 -12.25
N SER A 122 -4.47 10.04 -13.25
CA SER A 122 -3.30 9.20 -13.02
C SER A 122 -2.27 9.96 -12.20
N GLY A 123 -1.57 9.28 -11.27
CA GLY A 123 -0.47 9.89 -10.52
C GLY A 123 0.67 10.41 -11.41
N MET A 124 0.82 9.85 -12.61
CA MET A 124 1.78 10.30 -13.61
C MET A 124 1.27 11.40 -14.55
N THR A 125 0.08 11.93 -14.33
CA THR A 125 -0.51 12.94 -15.23
C THR A 125 0.35 14.19 -15.31
N GLY A 126 0.49 14.77 -16.52
CA GLY A 126 1.00 16.13 -16.68
C GLY A 126 -0.10 17.16 -16.49
N ARG A 127 0.29 18.42 -16.26
CA ARG A 127 -0.64 19.56 -16.31
C ARG A 127 -1.04 19.85 -17.75
N GLY A 128 -2.25 20.35 -17.95
CA GLY A 128 -2.66 20.82 -19.28
C GLY A 128 -4.17 20.97 -19.43
N TYR A 129 -4.54 21.52 -20.58
CA TYR A 129 -5.93 21.69 -21.00
C TYR A 129 -6.11 21.07 -22.38
N ALA A 130 -7.17 20.31 -22.55
CA ALA A 130 -7.60 19.76 -23.82
C ALA A 130 -9.10 19.97 -24.02
N ASP A 131 -9.48 20.55 -25.12
CA ASP A 131 -10.87 20.68 -25.60
C ASP A 131 -10.89 20.18 -27.05
N ALA A 132 -11.14 18.89 -27.25
CA ALA A 132 -10.89 18.26 -28.53
C ALA A 132 -11.84 17.10 -28.84
N SER A 133 -11.91 16.75 -30.12
CA SER A 133 -12.53 15.51 -30.58
C SER A 133 -11.81 14.30 -30.00
N VAL A 134 -12.54 13.19 -29.88
CA VAL A 134 -12.05 11.97 -29.22
C VAL A 134 -11.92 10.85 -30.24
N VAL A 135 -10.85 10.07 -30.09
CA VAL A 135 -10.66 8.82 -30.80
C VAL A 135 -10.48 7.67 -29.80
N PHE A 136 -11.26 6.62 -29.97
CA PHE A 136 -11.08 5.38 -29.23
C PHE A 136 -10.03 4.52 -29.94
N CYS A 137 -9.01 4.08 -29.21
CA CYS A 137 -7.90 3.28 -29.73
C CYS A 137 -7.73 1.99 -28.92
N GLY A 138 -8.81 1.22 -28.74
CA GLY A 138 -8.78 -0.09 -28.07
C GLY A 138 -7.99 -0.07 -26.76
N TYR A 139 -6.92 -0.84 -26.69
CA TYR A 139 -6.00 -0.86 -25.53
C TYR A 139 -4.80 0.10 -25.66
N GLY A 140 -4.74 0.90 -26.72
CA GLY A 140 -3.67 1.88 -26.96
C GLY A 140 -2.33 1.28 -27.36
N ILE A 141 -2.33 0.16 -28.07
CA ILE A 141 -1.14 -0.60 -28.44
C ILE A 141 -0.68 -0.22 -29.86
N ASP A 142 0.62 0.05 -29.99
CA ASP A 142 1.35 0.18 -31.24
C ASP A 142 2.66 -0.62 -31.13
N ASN A 143 2.62 -1.90 -31.55
CA ASN A 143 3.80 -2.75 -31.58
C ASN A 143 4.21 -3.14 -33.01
N GLY A 144 3.63 -2.50 -34.01
CA GLY A 144 3.85 -2.75 -35.43
C GLY A 144 3.04 -3.92 -36.02
N ALA A 145 2.83 -5.00 -35.27
CA ALA A 145 2.01 -6.14 -35.72
C ALA A 145 0.54 -5.97 -35.31
N PHE A 146 0.30 -5.33 -34.17
CA PHE A 146 -1.02 -4.95 -33.67
C PHE A 146 -0.98 -3.46 -33.35
N ASP A 147 -1.54 -2.65 -34.25
CA ASP A 147 -1.48 -1.19 -34.19
C ASP A 147 -2.89 -0.62 -34.17
N GLU A 148 -3.31 -0.14 -32.99
CA GLU A 148 -4.63 0.45 -32.77
C GLU A 148 -4.71 1.92 -33.19
N TYR A 149 -3.62 2.48 -33.72
CA TYR A 149 -3.57 3.84 -34.26
C TYR A 149 -3.53 3.87 -35.82
N ALA A 150 -3.30 2.73 -36.48
CA ALA A 150 -3.07 2.65 -37.93
C ALA A 150 -4.20 3.26 -38.79
N ASN A 151 -5.47 3.10 -38.36
CA ASN A 151 -6.64 3.50 -39.16
C ASN A 151 -7.38 4.74 -38.62
N VAL A 152 -6.75 5.48 -37.70
CA VAL A 152 -7.33 6.68 -37.07
C VAL A 152 -6.30 7.78 -36.97
N ASP A 153 -6.76 9.02 -37.08
CA ASP A 153 -5.91 10.18 -36.83
C ASP A 153 -6.07 10.64 -35.37
N ALA A 154 -5.02 10.50 -34.57
CA ALA A 154 -4.99 10.91 -33.16
C ALA A 154 -4.41 12.32 -32.96
N LYS A 155 -3.88 12.95 -33.99
CA LYS A 155 -3.20 14.24 -33.88
C LYS A 155 -4.15 15.34 -33.40
N GLY A 156 -3.78 16.00 -32.29
CA GLY A 156 -4.56 17.07 -31.68
C GLY A 156 -5.88 16.60 -31.03
N LYS A 157 -6.09 15.31 -30.89
CA LYS A 157 -7.31 14.74 -30.28
C LYS A 157 -7.04 14.16 -28.90
N VAL A 158 -8.09 13.98 -28.14
CA VAL A 158 -8.04 13.16 -26.93
C VAL A 158 -8.09 11.70 -27.38
N VAL A 159 -7.13 10.91 -26.95
CA VAL A 159 -7.12 9.46 -27.14
C VAL A 159 -7.80 8.81 -25.96
N MET A 160 -8.77 7.92 -26.20
CA MET A 160 -9.43 7.11 -25.19
C MET A 160 -9.07 5.64 -25.39
N VAL A 161 -8.61 4.97 -24.33
CA VAL A 161 -8.17 3.58 -24.37
C VAL A 161 -8.68 2.80 -23.15
N LEU A 162 -8.55 1.47 -23.19
CA LEU A 162 -8.82 0.56 -22.08
C LEU A 162 -7.57 0.32 -21.24
N SER A 163 -7.73 0.17 -19.93
CA SER A 163 -6.66 -0.36 -19.08
C SER A 163 -6.40 -1.85 -19.37
N GLY A 164 -5.24 -2.36 -18.98
CA GLY A 164 -4.85 -3.73 -19.28
C GLY A 164 -4.42 -3.95 -20.73
N VAL A 165 -4.43 -5.20 -21.16
CA VAL A 165 -4.00 -5.66 -22.51
C VAL A 165 -4.80 -6.88 -22.91
N PRO A 166 -5.03 -7.15 -24.21
CA PRO A 166 -5.68 -8.37 -24.66
C PRO A 166 -4.82 -9.61 -24.34
N SER A 167 -5.47 -10.69 -23.90
CA SER A 167 -4.79 -11.92 -23.47
C SER A 167 -4.16 -12.71 -24.62
N PHE A 168 -4.53 -12.47 -25.86
CA PHE A 168 -3.97 -13.15 -27.03
C PHE A 168 -2.62 -12.59 -27.48
N LEU A 169 -2.18 -11.45 -26.94
CA LEU A 169 -0.89 -10.86 -27.30
C LEU A 169 0.28 -11.54 -26.57
N PRO A 170 1.47 -11.58 -27.17
CA PRO A 170 2.67 -12.16 -26.55
C PRO A 170 3.03 -11.47 -25.23
N SER A 171 3.60 -12.21 -24.28
CA SER A 171 3.94 -11.71 -22.94
C SER A 171 4.86 -10.48 -22.93
N GLY A 172 5.80 -10.37 -23.88
CA GLY A 172 6.65 -9.17 -24.01
C GLY A 172 5.89 -7.91 -24.41
N VAL A 173 4.81 -8.05 -25.20
CA VAL A 173 3.90 -6.95 -25.53
C VAL A 173 3.01 -6.63 -24.34
N THR A 174 2.43 -7.64 -23.71
CA THR A 174 1.54 -7.47 -22.57
C THR A 174 2.23 -6.78 -21.40
N SER A 175 3.45 -7.18 -21.03
CA SER A 175 4.18 -6.57 -19.93
C SER A 175 4.48 -5.09 -20.15
N LYS A 176 4.78 -4.69 -21.38
CA LYS A 176 5.02 -3.28 -21.73
C LYS A 176 3.73 -2.46 -21.64
N TYR A 177 2.70 -2.83 -22.40
CA TYR A 177 1.49 -2.02 -22.52
C TYR A 177 0.51 -2.17 -21.35
N GLN A 178 0.84 -2.97 -20.37
CA GLN A 178 0.13 -2.99 -19.09
C GLN A 178 0.37 -1.71 -18.30
N GLN A 179 1.50 -1.04 -18.51
CA GLN A 179 1.86 0.20 -17.84
C GLN A 179 1.16 1.40 -18.49
N LEU A 180 0.48 2.24 -17.68
CA LEU A 180 -0.17 3.47 -18.18
C LEU A 180 0.84 4.43 -18.80
N ARG A 181 2.05 4.51 -18.26
CA ARG A 181 3.11 5.38 -18.77
C ARG A 181 3.50 5.06 -20.22
N ASP A 182 3.51 3.78 -20.60
CA ASP A 182 3.77 3.38 -21.98
C ASP A 182 2.61 3.73 -22.90
N LYS A 183 1.35 3.51 -22.45
CA LYS A 183 0.16 3.95 -23.21
C LYS A 183 0.17 5.46 -23.45
N ALA A 184 0.50 6.25 -22.43
CA ALA A 184 0.58 7.70 -22.53
C ALA A 184 1.64 8.16 -23.55
N ARG A 185 2.81 7.50 -23.59
CA ARG A 185 3.87 7.78 -24.57
C ARG A 185 3.47 7.44 -25.98
N VAL A 186 2.80 6.31 -26.16
CA VAL A 186 2.29 5.92 -27.49
C VAL A 186 1.25 6.91 -27.96
N ALA A 187 0.26 7.27 -27.15
CA ALA A 187 -0.73 8.28 -27.52
C ALA A 187 -0.07 9.62 -27.88
N ARG A 188 0.90 10.08 -27.08
CA ARG A 188 1.65 11.31 -27.36
C ARG A 188 2.50 11.21 -28.62
N LYS A 189 3.13 10.06 -28.91
CA LYS A 189 3.87 9.80 -30.17
C LYS A 189 2.97 9.97 -31.39
N HIS A 190 1.70 9.56 -31.29
CA HIS A 190 0.67 9.76 -32.32
C HIS A 190 0.05 11.17 -32.32
N GLY A 191 0.59 12.09 -31.50
CA GLY A 191 0.19 13.50 -31.48
C GLY A 191 -1.07 13.80 -30.69
N ALA A 192 -1.52 12.90 -29.81
CA ALA A 192 -2.64 13.15 -28.91
C ALA A 192 -2.36 14.34 -27.98
N CYS A 193 -3.40 15.10 -27.61
CA CYS A 193 -3.33 16.20 -26.66
C CYS A 193 -3.61 15.79 -25.21
N ALA A 194 -4.31 14.66 -24.99
CA ALA A 194 -4.57 14.05 -23.68
C ALA A 194 -4.87 12.56 -23.84
N LEU A 195 -4.78 11.82 -22.74
CA LEU A 195 -5.15 10.40 -22.67
C LEU A 195 -6.24 10.17 -21.62
N VAL A 196 -7.25 9.41 -22.01
CA VAL A 196 -8.31 8.90 -21.13
C VAL A 196 -8.21 7.38 -21.10
N VAL A 197 -7.97 6.80 -19.92
CA VAL A 197 -7.80 5.35 -19.76
C VAL A 197 -8.97 4.79 -18.95
N ILE A 198 -9.92 4.13 -19.62
CA ILE A 198 -11.04 3.51 -18.93
C ILE A 198 -10.54 2.39 -18.05
N ASN A 199 -10.81 2.46 -16.75
CA ASN A 199 -10.45 1.41 -15.81
C ASN A 199 -11.36 0.20 -15.99
N MET A 200 -10.82 -0.87 -16.56
CA MET A 200 -11.57 -2.08 -16.90
C MET A 200 -11.68 -3.09 -15.77
N ALA A 201 -11.03 -2.83 -14.65
CA ALA A 201 -11.10 -3.75 -13.52
C ALA A 201 -12.52 -3.79 -12.94
N ALA A 202 -13.00 -4.98 -12.66
CA ALA A 202 -14.27 -5.18 -11.97
C ALA A 202 -14.12 -4.79 -10.48
N ASN A 203 -15.14 -4.16 -9.92
CA ASN A 203 -15.27 -3.88 -8.50
C ASN A 203 -14.21 -2.91 -7.91
N CYS A 204 -14.33 -1.62 -8.21
CA CYS A 204 -13.57 -0.56 -7.53
C CYS A 204 -12.06 -0.82 -7.47
N SER A 205 -11.52 -1.28 -8.54
CA SER A 205 -10.13 -1.61 -8.61
C SER A 205 -9.22 -0.39 -8.60
N PRO A 206 -8.00 -0.59 -8.16
CA PRO A 206 -7.05 0.47 -7.97
C PRO A 206 -6.86 1.29 -9.23
N TYR A 207 -7.12 2.59 -9.11
CA TYR A 207 -6.59 3.54 -10.03
C TYR A 207 -5.06 3.56 -9.93
N GLU A 208 -4.35 3.75 -11.01
CA GLU A 208 -2.93 4.06 -10.93
C GLU A 208 -2.77 5.53 -10.53
N VAL A 209 -3.10 5.82 -9.26
CA VAL A 209 -3.02 7.15 -8.65
C VAL A 209 -1.73 7.37 -7.88
N GLN A 210 -0.88 6.35 -7.80
CA GLN A 210 0.45 6.48 -7.21
C GLN A 210 1.15 7.67 -7.84
N GLY A 211 1.82 8.45 -7.01
CA GLY A 211 2.62 9.58 -7.43
C GLY A 211 3.53 9.24 -8.59
N ALA A 212 3.96 10.23 -9.33
CA ALA A 212 4.79 10.03 -10.48
C ALA A 212 5.89 9.05 -10.17
N VAL A 213 5.82 7.90 -10.76
CA VAL A 213 6.75 6.85 -10.49
C VAL A 213 7.84 6.87 -11.50
N TYR A 214 9.00 6.87 -11.06
CA TYR A 214 10.04 6.03 -11.52
C TYR A 214 11.33 6.70 -11.92
N SER A 215 12.29 6.38 -11.13
CA SER A 215 13.70 6.54 -11.38
C SER A 215 14.11 6.27 -12.84
N GLY A 216 14.41 7.31 -13.56
CA GLY A 216 15.51 7.33 -14.52
C GLY A 216 15.27 6.88 -15.94
N GLU A 217 14.41 5.94 -16.26
CA GLU A 217 14.35 5.43 -17.63
C GLU A 217 13.46 6.23 -18.57
N LEU A 218 12.42 6.87 -18.04
CA LEU A 218 11.43 7.53 -18.89
C LEU A 218 10.96 8.86 -18.28
N PRO A 219 11.31 10.02 -18.86
CA PRO A 219 10.95 11.33 -18.28
C PRO A 219 9.44 11.52 -18.16
N HIS A 220 9.03 12.25 -17.12
CA HIS A 220 7.65 12.65 -16.88
C HIS A 220 7.09 13.44 -18.07
N LEU A 221 5.82 13.18 -18.44
CA LEU A 221 5.12 13.90 -19.50
C LEU A 221 4.45 15.17 -18.94
N ALA A 222 5.24 16.16 -18.54
CA ALA A 222 4.83 17.30 -17.73
C ALA A 222 3.64 18.12 -18.27
N THR A 223 3.34 18.03 -19.57
CA THR A 223 2.25 18.79 -20.24
C THR A 223 1.24 17.88 -20.94
N PHE A 224 1.06 16.64 -20.45
CA PHE A 224 0.17 15.67 -21.08
C PHE A 224 -0.84 15.12 -20.05
N PRO A 225 -2.07 15.64 -20.04
CA PRO A 225 -3.12 15.16 -19.14
C PRO A 225 -3.44 13.68 -19.33
N VAL A 226 -3.52 12.94 -18.22
CA VAL A 226 -3.92 11.52 -18.17
C VAL A 226 -4.96 11.32 -17.09
N ILE A 227 -6.18 10.95 -17.45
CA ILE A 227 -7.26 10.67 -16.53
C ILE A 227 -7.77 9.24 -16.67
N GLN A 228 -8.36 8.72 -15.59
CA GLN A 228 -8.84 7.35 -15.51
C GLN A 228 -10.32 7.33 -15.09
N PRO A 229 -11.28 7.31 -16.06
CA PRO A 229 -12.67 7.05 -15.76
C PRO A 229 -12.89 5.65 -15.20
N THR A 230 -13.88 5.51 -14.31
CA THR A 230 -14.42 4.20 -13.91
C THR A 230 -15.00 3.47 -15.13
N ARG A 231 -15.19 2.16 -15.02
CA ARG A 231 -15.88 1.38 -16.06
C ARG A 231 -17.28 1.93 -16.35
N ASP A 232 -18.06 2.23 -15.31
CA ASP A 232 -19.42 2.79 -15.45
C ASP A 232 -19.39 4.16 -16.14
N CYS A 233 -18.39 4.98 -15.87
CA CYS A 233 -18.18 6.22 -16.60
C CYS A 233 -17.83 5.94 -18.07
N GLY A 234 -16.96 4.97 -18.33
CA GLY A 234 -16.60 4.51 -19.69
C GLY A 234 -17.82 4.05 -20.50
N ASP A 235 -18.73 3.29 -19.89
CA ASP A 235 -20.00 2.89 -20.53
C ASP A 235 -20.86 4.10 -20.92
N ARG A 236 -20.95 5.11 -20.04
CA ARG A 236 -21.66 6.38 -20.36
C ARG A 236 -20.97 7.18 -21.45
N LEU A 237 -19.64 7.17 -21.49
CA LEU A 237 -18.86 7.87 -22.51
C LEU A 237 -19.08 7.25 -23.90
N LEU A 238 -19.23 5.93 -23.98
CA LEU A 238 -19.47 5.21 -25.23
C LEU A 238 -20.96 5.01 -25.56
N GLN A 239 -21.87 5.47 -24.71
CA GLN A 239 -23.30 5.41 -25.00
C GLN A 239 -23.65 6.22 -26.25
N ASN A 240 -24.39 5.58 -27.19
CA ASN A 240 -24.78 6.14 -28.51
C ASN A 240 -23.60 6.45 -29.46
N GLU A 241 -22.46 5.90 -29.22
CA GLU A 241 -21.31 5.91 -30.11
C GLU A 241 -21.36 4.73 -31.12
N VAL A 242 -20.29 4.54 -31.90
CA VAL A 242 -20.20 3.48 -32.92
C VAL A 242 -20.31 2.08 -32.31
N MET A 243 -19.73 1.90 -31.14
CA MET A 243 -19.78 0.67 -30.34
C MET A 243 -19.89 1.02 -28.86
N THR A 244 -20.55 0.17 -28.10
CA THR A 244 -20.47 0.18 -26.63
C THR A 244 -19.12 -0.34 -26.16
N LEU A 245 -18.81 -0.14 -24.89
CA LEU A 245 -17.58 -0.65 -24.28
C LEU A 245 -17.48 -2.17 -24.38
N GLU A 246 -18.57 -2.87 -24.09
CA GLU A 246 -18.65 -4.33 -24.16
C GLU A 246 -18.44 -4.85 -25.58
N GLU A 247 -19.12 -4.26 -26.57
CA GLU A 247 -18.96 -4.62 -27.99
C GLU A 247 -17.53 -4.39 -28.49
N ALA A 248 -16.88 -3.32 -28.07
CA ALA A 248 -15.49 -3.04 -28.44
C ALA A 248 -14.53 -4.09 -27.89
N VAL A 249 -14.67 -4.44 -26.60
CA VAL A 249 -13.85 -5.48 -25.94
C VAL A 249 -14.10 -6.85 -26.59
N GLN A 250 -15.35 -7.20 -26.84
CA GLN A 250 -15.73 -8.47 -27.47
C GLN A 250 -15.12 -8.58 -28.88
N LYS A 251 -15.30 -7.55 -29.72
CA LYS A 251 -14.79 -7.56 -31.09
C LYS A 251 -13.26 -7.64 -31.16
N ILE A 252 -12.54 -6.93 -30.28
CA ILE A 252 -11.07 -7.02 -30.21
C ILE A 252 -10.65 -8.47 -29.87
N ASN A 253 -11.29 -9.08 -28.89
CA ASN A 253 -10.94 -10.44 -28.44
C ASN A 253 -11.30 -11.53 -29.45
N GLU A 254 -12.43 -11.39 -30.18
CA GLU A 254 -12.87 -12.36 -31.17
C GLU A 254 -12.12 -12.25 -32.50
N SER A 255 -11.87 -11.01 -32.97
CA SER A 255 -11.23 -10.78 -34.26
C SER A 255 -9.72 -10.78 -34.21
N HIS A 256 -9.13 -10.57 -33.01
CA HIS A 256 -7.70 -10.30 -32.81
C HIS A 256 -7.19 -9.11 -33.65
N ASN A 257 -8.08 -8.17 -33.99
CA ASN A 257 -7.77 -6.99 -34.79
C ASN A 257 -8.13 -5.71 -34.05
N PRO A 258 -7.45 -4.58 -34.32
CA PRO A 258 -7.79 -3.26 -33.81
C PRO A 258 -9.25 -2.87 -34.13
N GLN A 259 -9.89 -2.22 -33.15
CA GLN A 259 -11.28 -1.71 -33.28
C GLN A 259 -11.32 -0.23 -32.90
N SER A 260 -10.61 0.59 -33.66
CA SER A 260 -10.49 2.04 -33.39
C SER A 260 -11.51 2.85 -34.18
N PHE A 261 -12.07 3.91 -33.56
CA PHE A 261 -13.06 4.77 -34.17
C PHE A 261 -13.11 6.17 -33.54
N HIS A 262 -13.66 7.13 -34.28
CA HIS A 262 -13.90 8.49 -33.77
C HIS A 262 -15.24 8.54 -33.03
N LEU A 263 -15.26 9.23 -31.88
CA LEU A 263 -16.49 9.52 -31.15
C LEU A 263 -17.18 10.75 -31.72
N LYS A 264 -18.50 10.82 -31.55
CA LYS A 264 -19.31 12.01 -31.81
C LYS A 264 -19.10 13.08 -30.74
N LYS A 265 -18.77 12.65 -29.51
CA LYS A 265 -18.49 13.51 -28.38
C LYS A 265 -17.12 14.16 -28.49
N LYS A 266 -17.01 15.37 -27.90
CA LYS A 266 -15.75 16.02 -27.56
C LYS A 266 -15.54 15.93 -26.05
N PHE A 267 -14.29 15.96 -25.65
CA PHE A 267 -13.89 15.99 -24.24
C PHE A 267 -13.20 17.31 -23.91
N GLU A 268 -13.56 17.87 -22.76
CA GLU A 268 -12.89 18.99 -22.14
C GLU A 268 -12.25 18.49 -20.85
N ILE A 269 -10.94 18.56 -20.77
CA ILE A 269 -10.13 18.05 -19.68
C ILE A 269 -9.17 19.17 -19.25
N GLU A 270 -9.17 19.49 -17.95
CA GLU A 270 -8.16 20.38 -17.38
C GLU A 270 -7.51 19.68 -16.20
N VAL A 271 -6.19 19.68 -16.16
CA VAL A 271 -5.39 19.16 -15.06
C VAL A 271 -4.39 20.23 -14.63
N ASN A 272 -4.46 20.59 -13.35
CA ASN A 272 -3.43 21.37 -12.67
C ASN A 272 -2.64 20.41 -11.77
N ALA A 273 -1.36 20.23 -12.08
CA ALA A 273 -0.46 19.38 -11.34
C ALA A 273 0.90 20.06 -11.14
N LYS A 274 1.49 19.83 -9.98
CA LYS A 274 2.86 20.23 -9.65
C LYS A 274 3.74 18.99 -9.54
N TYR A 275 4.63 18.84 -10.49
CA TYR A 275 5.59 17.75 -10.50
C TYR A 275 6.91 18.18 -9.86
N HIS A 276 7.38 17.42 -8.89
CA HIS A 276 8.64 17.56 -8.20
C HIS A 276 9.51 16.34 -8.51
N PRO A 277 10.59 16.48 -9.29
CA PRO A 277 11.43 15.33 -9.67
C PRO A 277 12.29 14.79 -8.54
N ALA A 278 12.49 15.57 -7.47
CA ALA A 278 13.34 15.26 -6.33
C ALA A 278 12.75 15.88 -5.04
N ALA A 279 11.56 15.43 -4.68
CA ALA A 279 10.93 15.83 -3.41
C ALA A 279 11.55 15.08 -2.25
N LEU A 280 11.83 15.78 -1.15
CA LEU A 280 12.42 15.16 0.05
C LEU A 280 11.38 14.36 0.81
N THR A 281 11.75 13.14 1.20
CA THR A 281 10.96 12.26 2.05
C THR A 281 11.86 11.50 3.02
N ALA A 282 11.30 10.68 3.93
CA ALA A 282 12.11 9.93 4.89
C ALA A 282 11.45 8.61 5.30
N ASN A 283 12.26 7.56 5.49
CA ASN A 283 11.87 6.44 6.34
C ASN A 283 12.00 6.84 7.82
N VAL A 284 11.08 6.38 8.67
CA VAL A 284 11.21 6.48 10.13
C VAL A 284 11.80 5.18 10.65
N ILE A 285 12.89 5.26 11.44
CA ILE A 285 13.60 4.10 11.97
C ILE A 285 13.79 4.23 13.48
N GLY A 286 13.17 3.33 14.22
CA GLY A 286 13.31 3.22 15.65
C GLY A 286 13.88 1.87 16.08
N ILE A 287 14.41 1.80 17.30
CA ILE A 287 14.95 0.57 17.89
C ILE A 287 14.38 0.35 19.30
N TYR A 288 13.91 -0.84 19.57
CA TYR A 288 13.66 -1.35 20.91
C TYR A 288 14.84 -2.25 21.29
N PRO A 289 15.70 -1.85 22.27
CA PRO A 289 16.93 -2.57 22.57
C PRO A 289 16.66 -3.97 23.14
N GLY A 290 17.42 -4.94 22.67
CA GLY A 290 17.41 -6.29 23.25
C GLY A 290 18.08 -6.34 24.63
N SER A 291 17.58 -7.22 25.47
CA SER A 291 18.00 -7.38 26.86
C SER A 291 19.25 -8.27 27.03
N ASP A 292 19.53 -9.18 26.09
CA ASP A 292 20.72 -10.05 26.16
C ASP A 292 21.95 -9.35 25.53
N PRO A 293 23.01 -9.06 26.33
CA PRO A 293 24.22 -8.43 25.81
C PRO A 293 24.94 -9.19 24.69
N LYS A 294 24.69 -10.49 24.54
CA LYS A 294 25.27 -11.33 23.49
C LYS A 294 24.49 -11.22 22.17
N MET A 295 23.22 -10.90 22.26
CA MET A 295 22.27 -10.92 21.13
C MET A 295 21.69 -9.56 20.79
N ASN A 296 21.85 -8.53 21.62
CA ASN A 296 21.29 -7.20 21.36
C ASN A 296 21.87 -6.49 20.12
N GLY A 297 22.94 -7.01 19.54
CA GLY A 297 23.50 -6.60 18.24
C GLY A 297 22.96 -7.38 17.05
N GLU A 298 22.03 -8.32 17.27
CA GLU A 298 21.24 -8.99 16.23
C GLU A 298 19.86 -8.34 16.15
N TYR A 299 19.29 -8.30 14.95
CA TYR A 299 18.05 -7.54 14.72
C TYR A 299 16.94 -8.40 14.16
N VAL A 300 15.75 -8.25 14.72
CA VAL A 300 14.49 -8.55 14.06
C VAL A 300 13.94 -7.23 13.56
N VAL A 301 13.70 -7.11 12.27
CA VAL A 301 13.12 -5.90 11.67
C VAL A 301 11.63 -6.11 11.45
N VAL A 302 10.81 -5.17 11.89
CA VAL A 302 9.37 -5.12 11.60
C VAL A 302 9.06 -3.82 10.88
N GLY A 303 8.28 -3.87 9.80
CA GLY A 303 8.05 -2.68 8.98
C GLY A 303 6.71 -2.64 8.27
N ALA A 304 6.30 -1.41 7.95
CA ALA A 304 5.11 -1.09 7.18
C ALA A 304 5.38 0.16 6.32
N ASN A 305 4.78 0.30 5.16
CA ASN A 305 4.78 1.60 4.48
C ASN A 305 3.83 2.56 5.19
N LEU A 306 4.27 3.80 5.35
CA LEU A 306 3.50 4.88 5.96
C LEU A 306 2.78 5.72 4.91
N ASP A 307 3.38 5.86 3.72
CA ASP A 307 2.82 6.63 2.62
C ASP A 307 1.58 5.97 2.01
N HIS A 308 0.80 6.79 1.31
CA HIS A 308 -0.28 6.36 0.45
C HIS A 308 -0.35 7.29 -0.77
N VAL A 309 -1.46 7.33 -1.51
CA VAL A 309 -1.51 7.96 -2.83
C VAL A 309 -1.99 9.42 -2.83
N GLY A 310 -2.17 10.02 -1.65
CA GLY A 310 -2.42 11.45 -1.53
C GLY A 310 -3.87 11.87 -1.69
N MET A 311 -4.06 13.08 -2.20
CA MET A 311 -5.37 13.61 -2.60
C MET A 311 -5.31 14.28 -3.97
N GLN A 312 -6.45 14.42 -4.61
CA GLN A 312 -6.57 15.11 -5.90
C GLN A 312 -7.59 16.23 -5.79
N GLY A 313 -7.16 17.45 -6.10
CA GLY A 313 -7.93 18.64 -5.80
C GLY A 313 -8.17 18.78 -4.30
N THR A 314 -9.25 19.48 -3.93
CA THR A 314 -9.63 19.69 -2.53
C THR A 314 -10.68 18.69 -2.02
N THR A 315 -11.16 17.80 -2.86
CA THR A 315 -12.35 16.96 -2.57
C THR A 315 -12.12 15.45 -2.72
N CYS A 316 -11.12 15.02 -3.44
CA CYS A 316 -10.84 13.60 -3.67
C CYS A 316 -9.66 13.15 -2.81
N LEU A 317 -9.94 12.86 -1.54
CA LEU A 317 -8.99 12.27 -0.61
C LEU A 317 -8.94 10.74 -0.80
N PHE A 318 -7.73 10.17 -0.77
CA PHE A 318 -7.49 8.74 -0.63
C PHE A 318 -6.98 8.48 0.80
N PRO A 319 -7.86 8.09 1.74
CA PRO A 319 -7.49 8.05 3.16
C PRO A 319 -6.50 6.96 3.51
N GLY A 320 -6.55 5.82 2.81
CA GLY A 320 -5.67 4.69 3.05
C GLY A 320 -5.79 4.13 4.46
N ALA A 321 -7.03 3.86 4.91
CA ALA A 321 -7.28 3.31 6.25
C ALA A 321 -6.82 1.85 6.36
N ASP A 322 -7.17 1.01 5.38
CA ASP A 322 -6.62 -0.34 5.27
C ASP A 322 -5.24 -0.33 4.62
N ASP A 323 -5.04 0.48 3.60
CA ASP A 323 -3.80 0.57 2.82
C ASP A 323 -3.04 1.90 3.07
N ASN A 324 -2.10 2.03 4.02
CA ASN A 324 -1.66 1.01 4.95
C ASN A 324 -1.67 1.54 6.40
N ALA A 325 -2.62 2.47 6.75
CA ALA A 325 -2.73 2.93 8.14
C ALA A 325 -3.02 1.76 9.10
N SER A 326 -3.69 0.69 8.63
CA SER A 326 -3.92 -0.52 9.41
C SER A 326 -2.61 -1.24 9.78
N GLY A 327 -1.69 -1.38 8.82
CA GLY A 327 -0.37 -1.97 9.06
C GLY A 327 0.49 -1.11 9.98
N VAL A 328 0.47 0.21 9.80
CA VAL A 328 1.15 1.17 10.69
C VAL A 328 0.59 1.08 12.11
N ALA A 329 -0.73 1.05 12.27
CA ALA A 329 -1.37 0.92 13.57
C ALA A 329 -1.00 -0.40 14.27
N ALA A 330 -0.96 -1.52 13.53
CA ALA A 330 -0.53 -2.81 14.05
C ALA A 330 0.94 -2.79 14.53
N LEU A 331 1.81 -2.07 13.79
CA LEU A 331 3.21 -1.90 14.17
C LEU A 331 3.35 -1.03 15.43
N LEU A 332 2.62 0.08 15.53
CA LEU A 332 2.62 0.94 16.72
C LEU A 332 2.05 0.21 17.94
N GLU A 333 0.98 -0.57 17.76
CA GLU A 333 0.42 -1.38 18.84
C GLU A 333 1.38 -2.49 19.28
N THR A 334 2.13 -3.10 18.36
CA THR A 334 3.22 -4.04 18.69
C THR A 334 4.28 -3.37 19.57
N ALA A 335 4.68 -2.13 19.29
CA ALA A 335 5.60 -1.36 20.14
C ALA A 335 5.00 -1.11 21.54
N ARG A 336 3.70 -0.75 21.61
CA ARG A 336 3.00 -0.57 22.87
C ARG A 336 2.95 -1.87 23.69
N MET A 337 2.63 -2.98 23.06
CA MET A 337 2.56 -4.29 23.72
C MET A 337 3.92 -4.71 24.27
N LEU A 338 5.02 -4.48 23.55
CA LEU A 338 6.37 -4.74 24.04
C LEU A 338 6.72 -3.93 25.29
N GLN A 339 6.29 -2.69 25.38
CA GLN A 339 6.53 -1.83 26.55
C GLN A 339 5.91 -2.41 27.83
N TYR A 340 4.77 -3.08 27.72
CA TYR A 340 4.04 -3.64 28.85
C TYR A 340 4.19 -5.17 29.00
N SER A 341 5.01 -5.79 28.14
CA SER A 341 5.28 -7.23 28.21
C SER A 341 6.22 -7.55 29.36
N GLU A 342 5.93 -8.62 30.10
CA GLU A 342 6.86 -9.20 31.07
C GLU A 342 8.06 -9.86 30.37
N ASP A 343 7.83 -10.39 29.17
CA ASP A 343 8.84 -11.02 28.34
C ASP A 343 9.63 -9.95 27.58
N GLN A 344 10.90 -9.79 27.93
CA GLN A 344 11.78 -8.83 27.26
C GLN A 344 12.52 -9.49 26.10
N PRO A 345 12.52 -8.89 24.90
CA PRO A 345 13.23 -9.41 23.75
C PRO A 345 14.73 -9.55 24.02
N SER A 346 15.35 -10.66 23.65
CA SER A 346 16.80 -10.86 23.74
C SER A 346 17.55 -10.13 22.63
N ARG A 347 17.02 -10.20 21.38
CA ARG A 347 17.49 -9.42 20.24
C ARG A 347 16.84 -8.04 20.20
N SER A 348 17.53 -7.07 19.64
CA SER A 348 16.91 -5.77 19.36
C SER A 348 15.87 -5.86 18.25
N ILE A 349 14.76 -5.14 18.43
CA ILE A 349 13.69 -5.04 17.42
C ILE A 349 13.81 -3.67 16.75
N VAL A 350 13.94 -3.66 15.42
CA VAL A 350 14.00 -2.41 14.63
C VAL A 350 12.63 -2.20 13.97
N PHE A 351 12.00 -1.08 14.32
CA PHE A 351 10.75 -0.61 13.75
C PHE A 351 11.03 0.30 12.57
N VAL A 352 10.46 0.02 11.41
CA VAL A 352 10.67 0.84 10.20
C VAL A 352 9.33 1.17 9.56
N LEU A 353 9.06 2.47 9.41
CA LEU A 353 7.97 2.98 8.60
C LEU A 353 8.58 3.48 7.29
N PHE A 354 8.28 2.78 6.20
CA PHE A 354 8.83 3.11 4.89
C PHE A 354 8.05 4.24 4.25
N SER A 355 8.76 5.13 3.56
CA SER A 355 8.21 6.10 2.62
C SER A 355 8.32 5.59 1.20
N ALA A 356 7.55 6.20 0.30
CA ALA A 356 7.57 5.88 -1.12
C ALA A 356 7.36 4.36 -1.40
N GLY A 357 6.54 3.72 -0.57
CA GLY A 357 6.09 2.34 -0.76
C GLY A 357 5.28 2.21 -2.05
N GLU A 358 4.39 3.17 -2.29
CA GLU A 358 3.59 3.28 -3.51
C GLU A 358 4.42 3.61 -4.75
N GLN A 359 5.63 4.11 -4.58
CA GLN A 359 6.60 4.40 -5.63
C GLN A 359 7.60 3.23 -5.77
N GLN A 360 7.08 2.03 -6.03
CA GLN A 360 7.84 0.81 -6.23
C GLN A 360 8.70 0.38 -5.01
N ARG A 361 8.22 0.70 -3.81
CA ARG A 361 8.91 0.33 -2.55
C ARG A 361 10.29 0.96 -2.43
N LEU A 362 10.44 2.21 -2.88
CA LEU A 362 11.73 2.89 -2.89
C LEU A 362 12.32 3.00 -1.47
N GLY A 363 11.50 3.30 -0.46
CA GLY A 363 11.94 3.43 0.92
C GLY A 363 12.59 2.16 1.48
N SER A 364 11.99 1.00 1.25
CA SER A 364 12.57 -0.27 1.69
C SER A 364 13.86 -0.63 0.94
N GLN A 365 13.97 -0.28 -0.34
CA GLN A 365 15.21 -0.42 -1.12
C GLN A 365 16.33 0.48 -0.56
N ILE A 366 16.02 1.74 -0.24
CA ILE A 366 16.95 2.68 0.41
C ILE A 366 17.36 2.17 1.79
N PHE A 367 16.42 1.64 2.57
CA PHE A 367 16.72 1.07 3.88
C PHE A 367 17.74 -0.06 3.77
N VAL A 368 17.50 -1.08 2.95
CA VAL A 368 18.43 -2.22 2.84
C VAL A 368 19.78 -1.84 2.24
N SER A 369 19.83 -0.80 1.43
CA SER A 369 21.10 -0.30 0.84
C SER A 369 21.96 0.43 1.86
N ASN A 370 21.36 1.07 2.87
CA ASN A 370 22.05 1.95 3.81
C ASN A 370 22.12 1.42 5.25
N PHE A 371 21.31 0.40 5.59
CA PHE A 371 21.31 -0.14 6.94
C PHE A 371 22.59 -0.92 7.25
N THR A 372 23.28 -0.53 8.31
CA THR A 372 24.51 -1.19 8.79
C THR A 372 24.41 -1.51 10.28
N PRO A 373 24.65 -2.76 10.66
CA PRO A 373 25.15 -3.91 9.89
C PRO A 373 24.01 -4.79 9.31
N LEU A 374 23.79 -4.73 8.01
CA LEU A 374 22.76 -5.51 7.32
C LEU A 374 22.86 -7.03 7.62
N LYS A 375 24.08 -7.54 7.80
CA LYS A 375 24.35 -8.95 8.11
C LYS A 375 23.86 -9.41 9.49
N ARG A 376 23.44 -8.51 10.35
CA ARG A 376 22.91 -8.80 11.68
C ARG A 376 21.39 -8.87 11.72
N ILE A 377 20.72 -8.64 10.59
CA ILE A 377 19.27 -8.83 10.48
C ILE A 377 19.00 -10.32 10.31
N GLU A 378 18.30 -10.93 11.26
CA GLU A 378 17.92 -12.33 11.27
C GLU A 378 16.62 -12.59 10.51
N ALA A 379 15.66 -11.66 10.63
CA ALA A 379 14.38 -11.75 9.94
C ALA A 379 13.79 -10.36 9.71
N PHE A 380 12.99 -10.23 8.66
CA PHE A 380 12.09 -9.10 8.43
C PHE A 380 10.64 -9.56 8.37
N VAL A 381 9.78 -8.88 9.13
CA VAL A 381 8.33 -9.07 9.12
C VAL A 381 7.68 -7.81 8.59
N ASN A 382 7.16 -7.87 7.39
CA ASN A 382 6.35 -6.80 6.79
C ASN A 382 4.90 -6.95 7.21
N VAL A 383 4.22 -5.84 7.44
CA VAL A 383 2.77 -5.80 7.69
C VAL A 383 2.10 -4.82 6.74
N ALA A 384 1.10 -5.29 6.00
CA ALA A 384 0.42 -4.49 5.00
C ALA A 384 -1.05 -4.89 4.85
N SER A 385 -1.95 -3.89 4.85
CA SER A 385 -3.40 -4.06 4.63
C SER A 385 -3.99 -5.15 5.51
N VAL A 386 -3.93 -4.94 6.82
CA VAL A 386 -4.44 -5.88 7.85
C VAL A 386 -5.72 -5.40 8.51
N GLY A 387 -6.41 -4.45 7.92
CA GLY A 387 -7.68 -3.90 8.41
C GLY A 387 -8.92 -4.63 7.91
N CYS A 388 -8.84 -5.28 6.74
CA CYS A 388 -9.99 -5.95 6.10
C CYS A 388 -9.57 -7.29 5.51
N GLY A 389 -10.43 -8.29 5.54
CA GLY A 389 -10.15 -9.57 4.86
C GLY A 389 -10.92 -10.76 5.41
N ASP A 390 -10.94 -11.85 4.64
CA ASP A 390 -11.62 -13.09 5.03
C ASP A 390 -10.75 -13.94 5.98
N SER A 391 -9.43 -13.86 5.84
CA SER A 391 -8.46 -14.56 6.68
C SER A 391 -7.07 -13.90 6.57
N ILE A 392 -6.20 -14.19 7.54
CA ILE A 392 -4.82 -13.68 7.53
C ILE A 392 -3.98 -14.51 6.56
N ALA A 393 -3.20 -13.84 5.72
CA ALA A 393 -2.19 -14.46 4.89
C ALA A 393 -0.79 -14.13 5.38
N VAL A 394 0.07 -15.13 5.48
CA VAL A 394 1.51 -14.97 5.70
C VAL A 394 2.23 -15.37 4.42
N MET A 395 2.70 -14.35 3.68
CA MET A 395 3.36 -14.55 2.39
C MET A 395 4.86 -14.80 2.57
N GLY A 396 5.47 -15.59 1.70
CA GLY A 396 6.92 -15.88 1.75
C GLY A 396 7.28 -17.35 2.03
N ASN A 397 6.30 -18.22 2.27
CA ASN A 397 6.51 -19.62 2.64
C ASN A 397 7.24 -20.47 1.57
N LYS A 398 7.17 -20.05 0.31
CA LYS A 398 7.92 -20.73 -0.78
C LYS A 398 9.43 -20.47 -0.68
N ARG A 399 9.79 -19.26 -0.26
CA ARG A 399 11.18 -18.82 -0.16
C ARG A 399 11.78 -19.06 1.22
N TYR A 400 11.00 -18.80 2.29
CA TYR A 400 11.42 -18.85 3.69
C TYR A 400 10.46 -19.72 4.54
N PRO A 401 10.40 -21.04 4.28
CA PRO A 401 9.45 -21.94 4.97
C PRO A 401 9.70 -22.01 6.48
N HIS A 402 10.94 -21.87 6.95
CA HIS A 402 11.27 -21.90 8.37
C HIS A 402 10.76 -20.64 9.09
N LEU A 403 10.93 -19.45 8.48
CA LEU A 403 10.39 -18.21 9.04
C LEU A 403 8.86 -18.24 9.06
N TRP A 404 8.26 -18.71 7.96
CA TRP A 404 6.80 -18.89 7.89
C TRP A 404 6.29 -19.86 8.96
N SER A 405 7.04 -20.94 9.26
CA SER A 405 6.63 -21.92 10.29
C SER A 405 6.62 -21.32 11.71
N VAL A 406 7.44 -20.28 11.98
CA VAL A 406 7.36 -19.52 13.25
C VAL A 406 6.00 -18.84 13.36
N ALA A 407 5.63 -18.04 12.34
CA ALA A 407 4.33 -17.36 12.34
C ALA A 407 3.15 -18.34 12.42
N LYS A 408 3.23 -19.50 11.74
CA LYS A 408 2.17 -20.52 11.81
C LYS A 408 2.10 -21.21 13.16
N ARG A 409 3.22 -21.47 13.83
CA ARG A 409 3.25 -21.99 15.19
C ARG A 409 2.62 -21.02 16.18
N VAL A 410 3.02 -19.77 16.09
CA VAL A 410 2.47 -18.66 16.89
C VAL A 410 0.96 -18.53 16.70
N ASP A 411 0.47 -18.55 15.47
CA ASP A 411 -0.95 -18.53 15.14
C ASP A 411 -1.71 -19.68 15.81
N THR A 412 -1.13 -20.89 15.85
CA THR A 412 -1.76 -22.06 16.45
C THR A 412 -1.78 -21.99 17.99
N VAL A 413 -0.75 -21.41 18.61
CA VAL A 413 -0.58 -21.39 20.07
C VAL A 413 -1.28 -20.19 20.72
N TYR A 414 -1.13 -19.00 20.16
CA TYR A 414 -1.55 -17.74 20.77
C TYR A 414 -2.70 -17.03 20.05
N CYS A 415 -2.96 -17.39 18.77
CA CYS A 415 -4.02 -16.84 17.97
C CYS A 415 -5.09 -17.91 17.68
N SER A 416 -6.11 -17.57 16.95
CA SER A 416 -7.24 -18.48 16.72
C SER A 416 -7.04 -19.47 15.56
N ASN A 417 -5.80 -19.71 15.11
CA ASN A 417 -5.46 -20.53 13.95
C ASN A 417 -6.07 -19.98 12.64
N ASP A 418 -6.01 -18.64 12.49
CA ASP A 418 -6.66 -17.89 11.40
C ASP A 418 -5.79 -17.74 10.16
N VAL A 419 -4.51 -18.15 10.19
CA VAL A 419 -3.61 -18.06 9.04
C VAL A 419 -4.02 -19.04 7.95
N ALA A 420 -4.30 -18.51 6.78
CA ALA A 420 -4.62 -19.30 5.59
C ALA A 420 -3.45 -20.21 5.21
N VAL A 421 -3.72 -21.50 5.07
CA VAL A 421 -2.75 -22.52 4.64
C VAL A 421 -3.03 -22.98 3.21
N GLY A 422 -2.03 -23.60 2.57
CA GLY A 422 -2.18 -24.27 1.26
C GLY A 422 -1.68 -23.47 0.06
N MET A 423 -1.29 -22.22 0.22
CA MET A 423 -0.66 -21.44 -0.84
C MET A 423 0.87 -21.41 -0.69
N LYS A 424 1.58 -21.62 -1.80
CA LYS A 424 3.02 -21.36 -1.88
C LYS A 424 3.26 -19.97 -2.45
N THR A 425 3.72 -19.05 -1.63
CA THR A 425 3.89 -17.64 -1.98
C THR A 425 5.32 -17.17 -1.82
N MET A 426 5.72 -16.20 -2.65
CA MET A 426 6.93 -15.41 -2.47
C MET A 426 6.66 -14.24 -1.51
N PRO A 427 7.71 -13.62 -0.93
CA PRO A 427 7.57 -12.34 -0.22
C PRO A 427 6.89 -11.27 -1.08
N LYS A 428 6.10 -10.40 -0.45
CA LYS A 428 5.39 -9.29 -1.11
C LYS A 428 5.63 -7.97 -0.37
N GLY A 429 5.20 -6.86 -0.99
CA GLY A 429 5.39 -5.53 -0.42
C GLY A 429 6.88 -5.25 -0.16
N ASP A 430 7.18 -4.58 0.93
CA ASP A 430 8.55 -4.19 1.29
C ASP A 430 9.47 -5.39 1.57
N ALA A 431 8.92 -6.56 1.87
CA ALA A 431 9.68 -7.80 2.05
C ALA A 431 10.47 -8.22 0.80
N VAL A 432 10.10 -7.74 -0.38
CA VAL A 432 10.82 -7.99 -1.64
C VAL A 432 12.22 -7.36 -1.62
N ALA A 433 12.38 -6.15 -1.05
CA ALA A 433 13.69 -5.50 -0.97
C ALA A 433 14.66 -6.30 -0.08
N PHE A 434 14.16 -6.87 1.01
CA PHE A 434 14.95 -7.72 1.91
C PHE A 434 15.28 -9.08 1.28
N ASP A 435 14.34 -9.67 0.54
CA ASP A 435 14.56 -10.91 -0.21
C ASP A 435 15.69 -10.76 -1.26
N HIS A 436 15.76 -9.61 -1.93
CA HIS A 436 16.81 -9.33 -2.92
C HIS A 436 18.23 -9.29 -2.32
N VAL A 437 18.36 -9.05 -1.02
CA VAL A 437 19.65 -9.08 -0.30
C VAL A 437 19.79 -10.32 0.61
N ASP A 438 19.00 -11.35 0.35
CA ASP A 438 19.01 -12.64 1.03
C ASP A 438 18.72 -12.55 2.56
N ILE A 439 17.88 -11.59 2.98
CA ILE A 439 17.36 -11.53 4.34
C ILE A 439 16.03 -12.29 4.37
N PRO A 440 15.88 -13.29 5.28
CA PRO A 440 14.62 -13.98 5.45
C PRO A 440 13.48 -13.02 5.75
N SER A 441 12.43 -13.05 4.92
CA SER A 441 11.35 -12.06 5.02
C SER A 441 9.98 -12.68 4.73
N ILE A 442 8.98 -12.27 5.52
CA ILE A 442 7.57 -12.60 5.33
C ILE A 442 6.71 -11.34 5.35
N THR A 443 5.51 -11.44 4.79
CA THR A 443 4.51 -10.38 4.86
C THR A 443 3.24 -10.93 5.50
N ILE A 444 2.81 -10.32 6.59
CA ILE A 444 1.49 -10.53 7.21
C ILE A 444 0.53 -9.54 6.51
N THR A 445 -0.52 -10.09 5.93
CA THR A 445 -1.51 -9.30 5.16
C THR A 445 -2.86 -10.00 5.17
N ASN A 446 -3.85 -9.41 4.51
CA ASN A 446 -5.12 -10.07 4.30
C ASN A 446 -5.09 -11.09 3.14
N PHE A 447 -5.99 -12.05 3.18
CA PHE A 447 -6.28 -12.94 2.07
C PHE A 447 -7.60 -12.53 1.44
N LYS A 448 -7.60 -12.24 0.13
CA LYS A 448 -8.76 -11.78 -0.66
C LYS A 448 -9.38 -10.45 -0.18
N GLY A 449 -8.63 -9.59 0.50
CA GLY A 449 -9.16 -8.40 1.16
C GLY A 449 -8.90 -7.06 0.47
N ALA A 450 -8.20 -7.00 -0.64
CA ALA A 450 -7.90 -5.72 -1.33
C ALA A 450 -9.14 -5.09 -1.99
N ARG A 451 -10.19 -4.82 -1.18
CA ARG A 451 -11.45 -4.22 -1.67
C ARG A 451 -11.35 -2.71 -1.84
N TYR A 452 -10.43 -2.10 -1.10
CA TYR A 452 -10.38 -0.64 -0.95
C TYR A 452 -9.03 -0.03 -1.38
N ASN A 453 -8.21 -0.80 -2.10
CA ASN A 453 -6.88 -0.33 -2.52
C ASN A 453 -6.99 0.89 -3.45
N HIS A 454 -6.32 2.01 -3.12
CA HIS A 454 -6.25 3.26 -3.88
C HIS A 454 -7.63 3.84 -4.27
N VAL A 455 -8.60 3.77 -3.37
CA VAL A 455 -9.94 4.34 -3.60
C VAL A 455 -10.34 5.28 -2.45
N PRO A 456 -11.16 6.32 -2.73
CA PRO A 456 -11.62 7.24 -1.68
C PRO A 456 -12.47 6.58 -0.58
N SER A 457 -12.98 5.38 -0.82
CA SER A 457 -13.75 4.61 0.17
C SER A 457 -12.91 3.76 1.12
N ASP A 458 -11.58 3.84 1.07
CA ASP A 458 -10.69 3.23 2.06
C ASP A 458 -10.66 4.07 3.35
N ILE A 459 -11.72 3.95 4.14
CA ILE A 459 -12.02 4.71 5.35
C ILE A 459 -12.06 3.83 6.59
N VAL A 460 -11.89 4.41 7.75
CA VAL A 460 -11.84 3.71 9.03
C VAL A 460 -13.12 2.93 9.36
N GLU A 461 -14.27 3.36 8.86
CA GLU A 461 -15.55 2.69 9.03
C GLU A 461 -15.62 1.30 8.37
N ASN A 462 -14.78 1.07 7.37
CA ASN A 462 -14.69 -0.19 6.62
C ASN A 462 -13.69 -1.20 7.25
N ILE A 463 -13.01 -0.83 8.33
CA ILE A 463 -12.08 -1.72 9.04
C ILE A 463 -12.86 -2.81 9.79
N ASP A 464 -12.49 -4.07 9.56
CA ASP A 464 -12.98 -5.20 10.35
C ASP A 464 -12.25 -5.26 11.70
N ARG A 465 -13.00 -4.94 12.76
CA ARG A 465 -12.50 -4.81 14.13
C ARG A 465 -11.92 -6.11 14.70
N ARG A 466 -12.43 -7.26 14.28
CA ARG A 466 -11.92 -8.56 14.74
C ARG A 466 -10.66 -8.95 13.98
N PHE A 467 -10.68 -8.72 12.69
CA PHE A 467 -9.56 -9.05 11.82
C PHE A 467 -8.29 -8.30 12.21
N ILE A 468 -8.38 -6.97 12.40
CA ILE A 468 -7.20 -6.15 12.76
C ILE A 468 -6.60 -6.53 14.10
N VAL A 469 -7.42 -6.85 15.11
CA VAL A 469 -6.92 -7.30 16.42
C VAL A 469 -6.16 -8.62 16.29
N LYS A 470 -6.73 -9.60 15.56
CA LYS A 470 -6.09 -10.89 15.32
C LYS A 470 -4.78 -10.79 14.54
N ALA A 471 -4.77 -9.97 13.48
CA ALA A 471 -3.57 -9.74 12.68
C ALA A 471 -2.47 -9.04 13.48
N THR A 472 -2.84 -8.09 14.35
CA THR A 472 -1.91 -7.42 15.25
C THR A 472 -1.36 -8.35 16.32
N GLN A 473 -2.20 -9.20 16.92
CA GLN A 473 -1.74 -10.21 17.88
C GLN A 473 -0.74 -11.18 17.22
N LEU A 474 -1.05 -11.68 16.02
CA LEU A 474 -0.13 -12.51 15.24
C LEU A 474 1.20 -11.83 14.98
N LEU A 475 1.16 -10.54 14.61
CA LEU A 475 2.38 -9.75 14.37
C LEU A 475 3.23 -9.67 15.65
N PHE A 476 2.62 -9.24 16.76
CA PHE A 476 3.30 -9.09 18.04
C PHE A 476 3.97 -10.40 18.48
N GLU A 477 3.21 -11.50 18.55
CA GLU A 477 3.72 -12.79 18.99
C GLU A 477 4.81 -13.35 18.06
N THR A 478 4.68 -13.11 16.74
CA THR A 478 5.71 -13.51 15.76
C THR A 478 7.01 -12.73 15.97
N VAL A 479 6.92 -11.42 16.16
CA VAL A 479 8.10 -10.56 16.39
C VAL A 479 8.76 -10.89 17.72
N LEU A 480 7.97 -11.10 18.77
CA LEU A 480 8.47 -11.47 20.10
C LEU A 480 9.18 -12.83 20.06
N ASP A 481 8.58 -13.86 19.48
CA ASP A 481 9.17 -15.20 19.33
C ASP A 481 10.52 -15.14 18.57
N LEU A 482 10.57 -14.43 17.47
CA LEU A 482 11.81 -14.23 16.70
C LEU A 482 12.89 -13.51 17.51
N SER A 483 12.50 -12.67 18.46
CA SER A 483 13.42 -11.91 19.29
C SER A 483 14.12 -12.71 20.39
N PHE A 484 13.58 -13.87 20.79
CA PHE A 484 14.20 -14.73 21.82
C PHE A 484 15.42 -15.52 21.35
N GLY A 485 15.74 -15.52 20.05
CA GLY A 485 17.00 -16.07 19.53
C GLY A 485 16.96 -17.57 19.16
N GLU A 486 15.86 -18.26 19.33
CA GLU A 486 15.71 -19.65 18.86
C GLU A 486 15.75 -19.73 17.32
N TYR A 487 15.17 -18.73 16.63
CA TYR A 487 15.23 -18.62 15.19
C TYR A 487 16.59 -18.07 14.75
N GLN A 488 17.26 -18.76 13.82
CA GLN A 488 18.52 -18.36 13.22
C GLN A 488 18.36 -18.29 11.70
N GLY A 489 17.97 -17.12 11.22
CA GLY A 489 17.59 -16.91 9.82
C GLY A 489 18.70 -17.21 8.82
N ARG A 490 19.93 -16.74 9.09
CA ARG A 490 21.05 -16.86 8.15
C ARG A 490 21.76 -18.20 8.20
N SER A 491 21.85 -18.84 9.34
CA SER A 491 22.43 -20.18 9.44
C SER A 491 21.55 -21.23 8.70
N ASN A 492 20.25 -20.97 8.61
CA ASN A 492 19.31 -21.79 7.85
C ASN A 492 19.29 -21.46 6.35
N ALA A 493 19.63 -20.24 5.95
CA ALA A 493 19.76 -19.84 4.54
C ALA A 493 20.95 -20.51 3.85
N SER A 494 22.03 -20.83 4.58
CA SER A 494 23.20 -21.56 4.05
C SER A 494 22.92 -23.04 3.74
N LYS A 495 21.81 -23.59 4.27
CA LYS A 495 21.31 -24.94 3.95
C LYS A 495 20.34 -24.95 2.76
N ARG A 496 20.55 -24.07 1.78
CA ARG A 496 19.75 -24.10 0.54
C ARG A 496 19.81 -25.48 -0.06
N ILE A 497 18.69 -26.17 -0.10
CA ILE A 497 18.49 -27.32 -0.96
C ILE A 497 18.66 -26.79 -2.38
N LYS A 498 19.75 -27.20 -3.04
CA LYS A 498 19.89 -27.06 -4.48
C LYS A 498 18.77 -27.91 -5.06
N PHE A 499 17.70 -27.30 -5.51
CA PHE A 499 16.78 -27.96 -6.42
C PHE A 499 17.47 -27.97 -7.79
N GLU A 500 17.95 -29.14 -8.18
CA GLU A 500 18.28 -29.46 -9.56
C GLU A 500 17.03 -29.46 -10.44
#